data_b742a0712fe0abaef44ddc48b35e32fa
#
_entry.id   b742a0712fe0abaef44ddc48b35e32fa
#
_cell.length_a   1.000
_cell.length_b   1.000
_cell.length_c   1.000
_cell.angle_alpha   90.00
_cell.angle_beta   90.00
_cell.angle_gamma   90.00
#
_symmetry.space_group_name_H-M   'P 1'
#
loop_
_entity.id
_entity.type
_entity.pdbx_description
1 polymer ?
#
loop_
_entity_poly.entity_id
_entity_poly.type
_entity_poly.pdbx_seq_one_letter_code
_entity_poly.pdbx_strand_id
1 'polypeptide(L)'
;MRWVVLWVFSAFAALAEGEKAGEFDYYVLSLSWSPNWCAREGDARGSDQCDARHDHGWILHGLWPQFHQGWPSYCRTPEAPPTRRMTREMEDIQGSAGLAWHQWKKHGTCSGLSAPDYFALSRRAYDAVKRPQVFRKLDSSVTLPATVVEEAFLKANPGLKRDMITVTCKQGYIEEIRLCLSRDLGPVPCGGDVIRDCTAKDALFDPIR
;
A
#
# COMPACT_ATOMS: atom_id res chain seq x y z
N MET A 1 -13.87 -60.54 25.93
CA MET A 1 -14.54 -59.19 26.02
C MET A 1 -13.55 -58.15 25.54
N ARG A 2 -13.76 -57.60 24.33
CA ARG A 2 -12.89 -56.53 23.76
C ARG A 2 -13.55 -55.19 24.02
N TRP A 3 -12.92 -54.34 24.82
CA TRP A 3 -13.40 -52.97 25.10
C TRP A 3 -12.98 -52.07 23.92
N VAL A 4 -13.99 -51.54 23.21
CA VAL A 4 -13.79 -50.50 22.20
C VAL A 4 -13.86 -49.15 22.89
N VAL A 5 -12.72 -48.48 22.97
CA VAL A 5 -12.62 -47.08 23.46
C VAL A 5 -12.93 -46.16 22.27
N LEU A 6 -14.12 -45.57 22.29
CA LEU A 6 -14.47 -44.50 21.33
C LEU A 6 -13.81 -43.19 21.78
N TRP A 7 -12.81 -42.72 20.99
CA TRP A 7 -12.29 -41.38 21.12
C TRP A 7 -13.26 -40.40 20.46
N VAL A 8 -13.93 -39.58 21.27
CA VAL A 8 -14.73 -38.45 20.78
C VAL A 8 -13.78 -37.29 20.53
N PHE A 9 -13.43 -37.03 19.28
CA PHE A 9 -12.72 -35.79 18.89
C PHE A 9 -13.73 -34.64 18.91
N SER A 10 -13.70 -33.83 19.97
CA SER A 10 -14.39 -32.54 20.01
C SER A 10 -13.62 -31.61 19.07
N ALA A 11 -14.12 -31.40 17.86
CA ALA A 11 -13.67 -30.35 16.98
C ALA A 11 -14.11 -29.00 17.59
N PHE A 12 -13.20 -28.31 18.28
CA PHE A 12 -13.36 -26.91 18.56
C PHE A 12 -13.27 -26.17 17.22
N ALA A 13 -14.43 -25.70 16.72
CA ALA A 13 -14.45 -24.68 15.70
C ALA A 13 -13.78 -23.43 16.30
N ALA A 14 -12.51 -23.20 15.99
CA ALA A 14 -11.88 -21.90 16.20
C ALA A 14 -12.70 -20.92 15.36
N LEU A 15 -13.57 -20.17 15.99
CA LEU A 15 -14.11 -18.96 15.43
C LEU A 15 -12.90 -18.06 15.19
N ALA A 16 -12.48 -17.88 13.96
CA ALA A 16 -11.54 -16.83 13.60
C ALA A 16 -12.23 -15.51 13.98
N GLU A 17 -11.97 -15.02 15.19
CA GLU A 17 -12.28 -13.65 15.54
C GLU A 17 -11.49 -12.80 14.53
N GLY A 18 -12.22 -12.11 13.63
CA GLY A 18 -11.60 -11.14 12.73
C GLY A 18 -10.89 -10.10 13.58
N GLU A 19 -9.72 -9.69 13.12
CA GLU A 19 -8.88 -8.72 13.82
C GLU A 19 -9.69 -7.48 14.21
N LYS A 20 -9.37 -6.90 15.35
CA LYS A 20 -10.14 -5.82 15.93
C LYS A 20 -9.72 -4.48 15.33
N ALA A 21 -10.68 -3.71 14.87
CA ALA A 21 -10.47 -2.38 14.33
C ALA A 21 -9.79 -1.45 15.37
N GLY A 22 -8.81 -0.68 14.94
CA GLY A 22 -8.08 0.27 15.79
C GLY A 22 -6.89 -0.33 16.55
N GLU A 23 -6.70 -1.65 16.52
CA GLU A 23 -5.55 -2.33 17.13
C GLU A 23 -4.47 -2.57 16.06
N PHE A 24 -3.42 -1.75 16.09
CA PHE A 24 -2.25 -1.85 15.22
C PHE A 24 -1.15 -0.92 15.75
N ASP A 25 0.10 -1.08 15.30
CA ASP A 25 1.24 -0.36 15.85
C ASP A 25 1.55 0.92 15.05
N TYR A 26 1.56 0.84 13.71
CA TYR A 26 1.94 1.93 12.81
C TYR A 26 1.24 1.79 11.46
N TYR A 27 1.45 2.74 10.54
CA TYR A 27 0.96 2.66 9.17
C TYR A 27 2.10 2.38 8.19
N VAL A 28 1.79 1.61 7.16
CA VAL A 28 2.58 1.56 5.92
C VAL A 28 1.87 2.41 4.87
N LEU A 29 2.50 3.49 4.44
CA LEU A 29 2.10 4.26 3.26
C LEU A 29 2.73 3.60 2.04
N SER A 30 1.92 3.06 1.14
CA SER A 30 2.38 2.46 -0.11
C SER A 30 2.07 3.37 -1.29
N LEU A 31 3.10 3.68 -2.08
CA LEU A 31 3.02 4.46 -3.31
C LEU A 31 3.41 3.56 -4.49
N SER A 32 2.52 3.39 -5.47
CA SER A 32 2.81 2.63 -6.69
C SER A 32 3.24 3.56 -7.82
N TRP A 33 4.21 3.12 -8.63
CA TRP A 33 4.52 3.80 -9.89
C TRP A 33 3.53 3.38 -10.97
N SER A 34 2.58 4.28 -11.29
CA SER A 34 1.46 4.01 -12.18
C SER A 34 1.88 3.51 -13.56
N PRO A 35 2.90 4.08 -14.27
CA PRO A 35 3.31 3.59 -15.57
C PRO A 35 3.71 2.11 -15.57
N ASN A 36 4.49 1.66 -14.60
CA ASN A 36 4.92 0.26 -14.50
C ASN A 36 3.74 -0.69 -14.23
N TRP A 37 2.80 -0.27 -13.37
CA TRP A 37 1.59 -1.06 -13.14
C TRP A 37 0.74 -1.15 -14.40
N CYS A 38 0.61 -0.05 -15.13
CA CYS A 38 -0.13 -0.01 -16.40
C CYS A 38 0.49 -0.96 -17.43
N ALA A 39 1.80 -0.92 -17.62
CA ALA A 39 2.50 -1.80 -18.57
C ALA A 39 2.31 -3.29 -18.23
N ARG A 40 2.28 -3.64 -16.94
CA ARG A 40 2.17 -5.02 -16.49
C ARG A 40 0.75 -5.56 -16.41
N GLU A 41 -0.19 -4.73 -16.00
CA GLU A 41 -1.52 -5.20 -15.63
C GLU A 41 -2.65 -4.27 -16.12
N GLY A 42 -2.46 -2.97 -16.01
CA GLY A 42 -3.52 -2.00 -16.17
C GLY A 42 -4.05 -1.93 -17.60
N ASP A 43 -3.16 -1.96 -18.60
CA ASP A 43 -3.52 -1.90 -20.03
C ASP A 43 -4.34 -3.13 -20.44
N ALA A 44 -3.91 -4.31 -20.03
CA ALA A 44 -4.63 -5.56 -20.30
C ALA A 44 -6.03 -5.59 -19.66
N ARG A 45 -6.24 -4.80 -18.61
CA ARG A 45 -7.53 -4.66 -17.91
C ARG A 45 -8.39 -3.50 -18.45
N GLY A 46 -7.85 -2.69 -19.36
CA GLY A 46 -8.51 -1.45 -19.83
C GLY A 46 -8.75 -0.46 -18.68
N SER A 47 -7.78 -0.36 -17.75
CA SER A 47 -7.93 0.51 -16.58
C SER A 47 -7.87 1.98 -16.96
N ASP A 48 -8.86 2.76 -16.53
CA ASP A 48 -8.90 4.22 -16.73
C ASP A 48 -7.69 4.93 -16.12
N GLN A 49 -7.11 4.40 -15.04
CA GLN A 49 -5.86 4.88 -14.47
C GLN A 49 -4.71 4.98 -15.49
N CYS A 50 -4.73 4.16 -16.56
CA CYS A 50 -3.66 4.08 -17.55
C CYS A 50 -3.87 5.01 -18.75
N ASP A 51 -4.96 5.76 -18.78
CA ASP A 51 -5.20 6.79 -19.79
C ASP A 51 -4.21 7.94 -19.59
N ALA A 52 -3.51 8.32 -20.67
CA ALA A 52 -2.50 9.37 -20.68
C ALA A 52 -3.02 10.74 -20.20
N ARG A 53 -4.34 10.99 -20.30
CA ARG A 53 -4.96 12.23 -19.79
C ARG A 53 -4.76 12.47 -18.30
N HIS A 54 -4.47 11.42 -17.50
CA HIS A 54 -4.32 11.52 -16.05
C HIS A 54 -2.91 11.87 -15.59
N ASP A 55 -1.89 11.68 -16.44
CA ASP A 55 -0.49 12.00 -16.12
C ASP A 55 -0.02 11.42 -14.76
N HIS A 56 -0.49 10.19 -14.45
CA HIS A 56 -0.20 9.54 -13.18
C HIS A 56 1.25 9.05 -13.09
N GLY A 57 1.96 9.53 -12.05
CA GLY A 57 3.26 9.01 -11.63
C GLY A 57 3.13 8.15 -10.39
N TRP A 58 3.71 8.60 -9.25
CA TRP A 58 3.51 7.97 -7.96
C TRP A 58 2.10 8.23 -7.45
N ILE A 59 1.27 7.20 -7.40
CA ILE A 59 -0.08 7.23 -6.84
C ILE A 59 -0.11 6.54 -5.47
N LEU A 60 -1.09 6.91 -4.65
CA LEU A 60 -1.37 6.24 -3.40
C LEU A 60 -1.96 4.85 -3.66
N HIS A 61 -1.19 3.79 -3.43
CA HIS A 61 -1.78 2.44 -3.39
C HIS A 61 -2.65 2.31 -2.13
N GLY A 62 -2.12 2.65 -0.95
CA GLY A 62 -2.90 2.65 0.28
C GLY A 62 -2.13 3.13 1.50
N LEU A 63 -2.88 3.31 2.60
CA LEU A 63 -2.37 3.54 3.95
C LEU A 63 -2.81 2.37 4.82
N TRP A 64 -1.87 1.49 5.17
CA TRP A 64 -2.18 0.19 5.76
C TRP A 64 -1.83 0.14 7.23
N PRO A 65 -2.79 -0.09 8.15
CA PRO A 65 -2.48 -0.48 9.51
C PRO A 65 -1.56 -1.70 9.53
N GLN A 66 -0.55 -1.68 10.39
CA GLN A 66 0.51 -2.69 10.45
C GLN A 66 0.83 -3.00 11.90
N PHE A 67 1.14 -4.26 12.21
CA PHE A 67 1.81 -4.65 13.43
C PHE A 67 3.34 -4.63 13.24
N HIS A 68 4.11 -4.68 14.32
CA HIS A 68 5.56 -4.89 14.20
C HIS A 68 5.90 -6.22 13.53
N GLN A 69 4.95 -7.17 13.56
CA GLN A 69 5.01 -8.42 12.81
C GLN A 69 3.61 -8.77 12.30
N GLY A 70 3.45 -8.83 10.96
CA GLY A 70 2.17 -9.06 10.31
C GLY A 70 1.32 -7.78 10.20
N TRP A 71 0.11 -7.94 9.72
CA TRP A 71 -0.83 -6.84 9.48
C TRP A 71 -2.27 -7.29 9.64
N PRO A 72 -3.17 -6.43 10.18
CA PRO A 72 -4.59 -6.69 10.21
C PRO A 72 -5.21 -6.48 8.82
N SER A 73 -6.23 -7.27 8.50
CA SER A 73 -6.97 -7.10 7.26
C SER A 73 -8.44 -7.49 7.40
N TYR A 74 -9.31 -6.79 6.67
CA TYR A 74 -10.75 -7.04 6.66
C TYR A 74 -11.37 -7.06 8.07
N CYS A 75 -10.95 -6.13 8.93
CA CYS A 75 -11.38 -6.07 10.31
C CYS A 75 -12.89 -5.83 10.44
N ARG A 76 -13.48 -6.38 11.49
CA ARG A 76 -14.85 -6.06 11.86
C ARG A 76 -14.89 -4.64 12.43
N THR A 77 -15.70 -3.79 11.86
CA THR A 77 -15.90 -2.39 12.28
C THR A 77 -17.39 -2.05 12.29
N PRO A 78 -17.86 -1.23 13.24
CA PRO A 78 -19.21 -0.67 13.19
C PRO A 78 -19.35 0.47 12.16
N GLU A 79 -18.24 0.93 11.58
CA GLU A 79 -18.22 2.06 10.67
C GLU A 79 -18.91 1.74 9.34
N ALA A 80 -19.69 2.70 8.86
CA ALA A 80 -20.37 2.59 7.58
C ALA A 80 -19.36 2.54 6.42
N PRO A 81 -19.60 1.74 5.38
CA PRO A 81 -18.76 1.72 4.19
C PRO A 81 -18.82 3.08 3.46
N PRO A 82 -17.78 3.45 2.71
CA PRO A 82 -17.75 4.70 1.96
C PRO A 82 -18.83 4.74 0.88
N THR A 83 -19.34 5.92 0.61
CA THR A 83 -20.21 6.15 -0.53
C THR A 83 -19.42 6.14 -1.85
N ARG A 84 -20.12 5.96 -2.98
CA ARG A 84 -19.50 6.09 -4.33
C ARG A 84 -18.87 7.47 -4.56
N ARG A 85 -19.40 8.52 -3.96
CA ARG A 85 -18.83 9.87 -4.04
C ARG A 85 -17.47 9.92 -3.35
N MET A 86 -17.38 9.42 -2.12
CA MET A 86 -16.15 9.41 -1.35
C MET A 86 -15.02 8.64 -2.06
N THR A 87 -15.33 7.49 -2.66
CA THR A 87 -14.31 6.72 -3.40
C THR A 87 -13.87 7.42 -4.69
N ARG A 88 -14.79 8.11 -5.40
CA ARG A 88 -14.43 8.93 -6.57
C ARG A 88 -13.56 10.14 -6.19
N GLU A 89 -13.78 10.74 -5.04
CA GLU A 89 -12.96 11.85 -4.53
C GLU A 89 -11.49 11.44 -4.24
N MET A 90 -11.18 10.14 -4.27
CA MET A 90 -9.83 9.62 -4.11
C MET A 90 -9.14 9.27 -5.46
N GLU A 91 -9.84 9.36 -6.59
CA GLU A 91 -9.30 8.96 -7.90
C GLU A 91 -8.08 9.78 -8.32
N ASP A 92 -8.03 11.05 -7.93
CA ASP A 92 -6.92 11.96 -8.22
C ASP A 92 -5.57 11.49 -7.66
N ILE A 93 -5.58 10.79 -6.52
CA ILE A 93 -4.37 10.27 -5.88
C ILE A 93 -4.24 8.75 -5.92
N GLN A 94 -5.35 8.01 -6.11
CA GLN A 94 -5.36 6.53 -6.15
C GLN A 94 -5.58 5.97 -7.56
N GLY A 95 -5.87 6.81 -8.56
CA GLY A 95 -6.09 6.39 -9.93
C GLY A 95 -7.45 5.76 -10.22
N SER A 96 -8.16 5.23 -9.21
CA SER A 96 -9.52 4.71 -9.41
C SER A 96 -10.34 4.62 -8.12
N ALA A 97 -11.67 4.83 -8.24
CA ALA A 97 -12.62 4.60 -7.14
C ALA A 97 -12.66 3.14 -6.68
N GLY A 98 -12.40 2.21 -7.60
CA GLY A 98 -12.33 0.78 -7.30
C GLY A 98 -11.18 0.45 -6.36
N LEU A 99 -10.02 1.07 -6.56
CA LEU A 99 -8.88 0.93 -5.65
C LEU A 99 -9.22 1.53 -4.28
N ALA A 100 -9.78 2.74 -4.23
CA ALA A 100 -10.20 3.38 -2.98
C ALA A 100 -11.16 2.49 -2.17
N TRP A 101 -12.15 1.90 -2.83
CA TRP A 101 -13.08 0.94 -2.21
C TRP A 101 -12.35 -0.30 -1.67
N HIS A 102 -11.44 -0.88 -2.45
CA HIS A 102 -10.66 -2.04 -2.04
C HIS A 102 -9.79 -1.73 -0.83
N GLN A 103 -9.11 -0.58 -0.84
CA GLN A 103 -8.25 -0.13 0.26
C GLN A 103 -9.04 0.09 1.56
N TRP A 104 -10.21 0.71 1.48
CA TRP A 104 -11.10 0.80 2.64
C TRP A 104 -11.46 -0.58 3.17
N LYS A 105 -11.98 -1.45 2.29
CA LYS A 105 -12.49 -2.76 2.70
C LYS A 105 -11.41 -3.64 3.35
N LYS A 106 -10.20 -3.61 2.82
CA LYS A 106 -9.10 -4.46 3.29
C LYS A 106 -8.34 -3.88 4.46
N HIS A 107 -8.06 -2.59 4.44
CA HIS A 107 -7.16 -1.90 5.36
C HIS A 107 -7.85 -0.82 6.19
N GLY A 108 -8.70 -0.01 5.57
CA GLY A 108 -9.38 1.09 6.23
C GLY A 108 -10.26 0.62 7.39
N THR A 109 -10.95 -0.50 7.23
CA THR A 109 -11.75 -1.13 8.30
C THR A 109 -10.92 -1.44 9.54
N CYS A 110 -9.61 -1.65 9.39
CA CYS A 110 -8.70 -1.96 10.50
C CYS A 110 -8.16 -0.72 11.20
N SER A 111 -8.32 0.47 10.62
CA SER A 111 -7.80 1.72 11.20
C SER A 111 -8.53 2.18 12.47
N GLY A 112 -9.76 1.70 12.69
CA GLY A 112 -10.64 2.20 13.74
C GLY A 112 -11.26 3.57 13.45
N LEU A 113 -11.07 4.09 12.24
CA LEU A 113 -11.60 5.36 11.77
C LEU A 113 -12.87 5.15 10.94
N SER A 114 -13.70 6.20 10.83
CA SER A 114 -14.74 6.25 9.82
C SER A 114 -14.15 6.30 8.41
N ALA A 115 -14.92 5.95 7.37
CA ALA A 115 -14.43 6.00 5.99
C ALA A 115 -13.99 7.42 5.56
N PRO A 116 -14.71 8.53 5.88
CA PRO A 116 -14.23 9.87 5.61
C PRO A 116 -12.89 10.18 6.27
N ASP A 117 -12.76 9.82 7.56
CA ASP A 117 -11.54 10.11 8.33
C ASP A 117 -10.34 9.30 7.84
N TYR A 118 -10.56 8.03 7.47
CA TYR A 118 -9.52 7.20 6.86
C TYR A 118 -9.04 7.77 5.52
N PHE A 119 -9.94 8.20 4.63
CA PHE A 119 -9.55 8.82 3.37
C PHE A 119 -8.87 10.16 3.57
N ALA A 120 -9.34 10.98 4.52
CA ALA A 120 -8.67 12.23 4.88
C ALA A 120 -7.27 11.98 5.44
N LEU A 121 -7.09 10.96 6.31
CA LEU A 121 -5.78 10.55 6.83
C LEU A 121 -4.87 10.06 5.71
N SER A 122 -5.39 9.22 4.82
CA SER A 122 -4.65 8.68 3.67
C SER A 122 -4.15 9.81 2.74
N ARG A 123 -4.98 10.80 2.47
CA ARG A 123 -4.61 11.99 1.69
C ARG A 123 -3.52 12.79 2.39
N ARG A 124 -3.66 13.06 3.69
CA ARG A 124 -2.61 13.77 4.46
C ARG A 124 -1.28 13.03 4.43
N ALA A 125 -1.30 11.69 4.57
CA ALA A 125 -0.09 10.89 4.49
C ALA A 125 0.58 10.98 3.10
N TYR A 126 -0.23 10.91 2.03
CA TYR A 126 0.23 11.06 0.67
C TYR A 126 0.83 12.45 0.40
N ASP A 127 0.18 13.50 0.86
CA ASP A 127 0.61 14.89 0.64
C ASP A 127 1.87 15.24 1.44
N ALA A 128 2.05 14.65 2.62
CA ALA A 128 3.22 14.87 3.47
C ALA A 128 4.53 14.32 2.85
N VAL A 129 4.44 13.31 1.98
CA VAL A 129 5.62 12.70 1.35
C VAL A 129 5.93 13.39 0.02
N LYS A 130 7.13 13.97 -0.08
CA LYS A 130 7.64 14.57 -1.32
C LYS A 130 8.02 13.46 -2.32
N ARG A 131 7.31 13.40 -3.43
CA ARG A 131 7.61 12.48 -4.54
C ARG A 131 8.66 13.09 -5.45
N PRO A 132 9.83 12.41 -5.66
CA PRO A 132 10.94 12.98 -6.43
C PRO A 132 10.52 13.32 -7.86
N GLN A 133 10.71 14.59 -8.25
CA GLN A 133 10.30 15.08 -9.57
C GLN A 133 11.19 14.57 -10.72
N VAL A 134 12.36 14.03 -10.42
CA VAL A 134 13.26 13.47 -11.44
C VAL A 134 12.59 12.36 -12.27
N PHE A 135 11.72 11.56 -11.65
CA PHE A 135 11.03 10.47 -12.33
C PHE A 135 9.95 10.96 -13.32
N ARG A 136 9.44 12.17 -13.15
CA ARG A 136 8.48 12.77 -14.09
C ARG A 136 9.14 13.31 -15.37
N LYS A 137 10.47 13.36 -15.41
CA LYS A 137 11.25 13.90 -16.53
C LYS A 137 11.82 12.81 -17.43
N LEU A 138 11.42 11.58 -17.24
CA LEU A 138 11.86 10.48 -18.10
C LEU A 138 11.10 10.53 -19.43
N ASP A 139 11.85 10.53 -20.53
CA ASP A 139 11.31 10.53 -21.89
C ASP A 139 11.18 9.10 -22.47
N SER A 140 11.82 8.13 -21.85
CA SER A 140 11.82 6.73 -22.28
C SER A 140 12.00 5.79 -21.09
N SER A 141 11.65 4.52 -21.28
CA SER A 141 11.90 3.47 -20.29
C SER A 141 13.40 3.35 -20.00
N VAL A 142 13.71 3.24 -18.73
CA VAL A 142 15.10 3.04 -18.26
C VAL A 142 15.18 1.79 -17.39
N THR A 143 16.37 1.21 -17.29
CA THR A 143 16.69 0.22 -16.28
C THR A 143 17.59 0.86 -15.23
N LEU A 144 17.28 0.64 -13.96
CA LEU A 144 18.07 1.20 -12.86
C LEU A 144 18.02 0.28 -11.62
N PRO A 145 19.05 0.36 -10.76
CA PRO A 145 19.00 -0.28 -9.47
C PRO A 145 17.83 0.29 -8.63
N ALA A 146 17.11 -0.58 -7.93
CA ALA A 146 16.01 -0.16 -7.05
C ALA A 146 16.48 0.85 -5.99
N THR A 147 17.74 0.76 -5.55
CA THR A 147 18.37 1.71 -4.62
C THR A 147 18.40 3.15 -5.13
N VAL A 148 18.40 3.38 -6.44
CA VAL A 148 18.34 4.74 -7.02
C VAL A 148 17.00 5.41 -6.70
N VAL A 149 15.91 4.63 -6.72
CA VAL A 149 14.58 5.12 -6.35
C VAL A 149 14.52 5.44 -4.86
N GLU A 150 15.03 4.55 -4.01
CA GLU A 150 15.12 4.76 -2.57
C GLU A 150 15.89 6.03 -2.23
N GLU A 151 17.11 6.19 -2.78
CA GLU A 151 17.97 7.37 -2.58
C GLU A 151 17.26 8.67 -2.99
N ALA A 152 16.51 8.65 -4.10
CA ALA A 152 15.77 9.82 -4.55
C ALA A 152 14.69 10.23 -3.53
N PHE A 153 13.98 9.25 -2.94
CA PHE A 153 13.00 9.52 -1.89
C PHE A 153 13.65 10.00 -0.58
N LEU A 154 14.75 9.39 -0.16
CA LEU A 154 15.51 9.82 1.02
C LEU A 154 16.01 11.27 0.86
N LYS A 155 16.53 11.61 -0.32
CA LYS A 155 16.99 12.97 -0.63
C LYS A 155 15.84 13.99 -0.63
N ALA A 156 14.67 13.61 -1.14
CA ALA A 156 13.51 14.49 -1.18
C ALA A 156 12.84 14.69 0.20
N ASN A 157 13.05 13.75 1.13
CA ASN A 157 12.42 13.72 2.46
C ASN A 157 13.48 13.55 3.57
N PRO A 158 14.16 14.62 4.00
CA PRO A 158 15.31 14.54 4.92
C PRO A 158 15.01 13.90 6.30
N GLY A 159 13.73 13.77 6.67
CA GLY A 159 13.31 13.08 7.90
C GLY A 159 13.28 11.55 7.79
N LEU A 160 13.37 10.99 6.56
CA LEU A 160 13.39 9.55 6.33
C LEU A 160 14.79 8.97 6.51
N LYS A 161 14.85 7.76 7.03
CA LYS A 161 16.05 6.90 7.10
C LYS A 161 15.78 5.61 6.34
N ARG A 162 16.83 4.85 6.02
CA ARG A 162 16.71 3.59 5.25
C ARG A 162 15.86 2.52 5.95
N ASP A 163 15.86 2.50 7.27
CA ASP A 163 15.02 1.60 8.06
C ASP A 163 13.53 1.99 8.11
N MET A 164 13.15 3.11 7.48
CA MET A 164 11.77 3.64 7.43
C MET A 164 11.15 3.55 6.05
N ILE A 165 11.86 3.02 5.05
CA ILE A 165 11.44 2.96 3.65
C ILE A 165 11.92 1.65 3.02
N THR A 166 11.16 1.13 2.07
CA THR A 166 11.56 0.00 1.22
C THR A 166 11.03 0.17 -0.19
N VAL A 167 11.81 -0.29 -1.18
CA VAL A 167 11.41 -0.34 -2.60
C VAL A 167 11.09 -1.77 -2.96
N THR A 168 9.95 -2.03 -3.53
CA THR A 168 9.59 -3.37 -4.00
C THR A 168 9.66 -3.47 -5.52
N CYS A 169 9.94 -4.68 -6.02
CA CYS A 169 9.88 -5.00 -7.44
C CYS A 169 8.94 -6.17 -7.69
N LYS A 170 8.37 -6.19 -8.89
CA LYS A 170 7.54 -7.30 -9.37
C LYS A 170 7.77 -7.50 -10.86
N GLN A 171 8.07 -8.75 -11.27
CA GLN A 171 8.27 -9.11 -12.68
C GLN A 171 9.31 -8.23 -13.40
N GLY A 172 10.40 -7.86 -12.72
CA GLY A 172 11.45 -7.02 -13.28
C GLY A 172 11.20 -5.52 -13.28
N TYR A 173 10.05 -5.06 -12.78
CA TYR A 173 9.71 -3.64 -12.67
C TYR A 173 9.81 -3.14 -11.24
N ILE A 174 10.21 -1.89 -11.04
CA ILE A 174 9.94 -1.18 -9.79
C ILE A 174 8.42 -1.12 -9.59
N GLU A 175 7.93 -1.58 -8.43
CA GLU A 175 6.51 -1.66 -8.16
C GLU A 175 6.04 -0.56 -7.20
N GLU A 176 6.60 -0.54 -6.01
CA GLU A 176 6.16 0.35 -4.93
C GLU A 176 7.32 0.91 -4.12
N ILE A 177 7.07 2.08 -3.57
CA ILE A 177 7.76 2.60 -2.38
C ILE A 177 6.81 2.43 -1.20
N ARG A 178 7.30 1.87 -0.10
CA ARG A 178 6.59 1.76 1.17
C ARG A 178 7.33 2.53 2.23
N LEU A 179 6.59 3.39 2.95
CA LEU A 179 7.12 4.20 4.04
C LEU A 179 6.37 3.85 5.33
N CYS A 180 7.10 3.69 6.42
CA CYS A 180 6.52 3.41 7.73
C CYS A 180 6.30 4.70 8.49
N LEU A 181 5.06 4.90 8.94
CA LEU A 181 4.60 6.13 9.59
C LEU A 181 3.94 5.77 10.91
N SER A 182 4.21 6.54 11.97
CA SER A 182 3.44 6.46 13.21
C SER A 182 1.96 6.72 12.98
N ARG A 183 1.14 6.51 13.99
CA ARG A 183 -0.31 6.84 13.91
C ARG A 183 -0.56 8.31 13.65
N ASP A 184 0.40 9.20 14.01
CA ASP A 184 0.38 10.63 13.75
C ASP A 184 1.09 11.05 12.45
N LEU A 185 1.43 10.06 11.60
CA LEU A 185 2.09 10.22 10.30
C LEU A 185 3.55 10.68 10.36
N GLY A 186 4.22 10.65 11.50
CA GLY A 186 5.67 10.84 11.60
C GLY A 186 6.42 9.60 11.11
N PRO A 187 7.59 9.72 10.44
CA PRO A 187 8.38 8.59 10.02
C PRO A 187 8.85 7.74 11.21
N VAL A 188 8.73 6.39 11.10
CA VAL A 188 9.18 5.43 12.11
C VAL A 188 9.88 4.25 11.43
N PRO A 189 10.77 3.52 12.14
CA PRO A 189 11.34 2.28 11.62
C PRO A 189 10.26 1.27 11.26
N CYS A 190 10.44 0.59 10.12
CA CYS A 190 9.56 -0.46 9.68
C CYS A 190 9.78 -1.76 10.45
N GLY A 191 8.74 -2.57 10.59
CA GLY A 191 8.88 -3.96 11.00
C GLY A 191 9.68 -4.78 9.98
N GLY A 192 10.37 -5.83 10.44
CA GLY A 192 11.25 -6.64 9.60
C GLY A 192 10.54 -7.41 8.47
N ASP A 193 9.23 -7.55 8.56
CA ASP A 193 8.38 -8.16 7.52
C ASP A 193 7.98 -7.17 6.40
N VAL A 194 8.09 -5.86 6.66
CA VAL A 194 7.84 -4.78 5.68
C VAL A 194 9.08 -4.48 4.86
N ILE A 195 10.27 -4.45 5.49
CA ILE A 195 11.54 -4.22 4.79
C ILE A 195 11.85 -5.44 3.90
N ARG A 196 11.57 -5.28 2.62
CA ARG A 196 11.81 -6.28 1.57
C ARG A 196 12.35 -5.60 0.33
N ASP A 197 13.56 -5.05 0.47
CA ASP A 197 14.16 -4.29 -0.60
C ASP A 197 14.38 -5.13 -1.85
N CYS A 198 13.97 -4.56 -2.96
CA CYS A 198 14.29 -5.11 -4.26
C CYS A 198 15.80 -5.04 -4.48
N THR A 199 16.41 -6.18 -4.76
CA THR A 199 17.85 -6.29 -5.01
C THR A 199 18.22 -6.22 -6.50
N ALA A 200 17.22 -5.99 -7.39
CA ALA A 200 17.46 -5.85 -8.82
C ALA A 200 18.34 -4.62 -9.10
N LYS A 201 19.33 -4.82 -9.97
CA LYS A 201 20.25 -3.76 -10.44
C LYS A 201 19.78 -3.13 -11.75
N ASP A 202 18.81 -3.74 -12.40
CA ASP A 202 18.33 -3.45 -13.76
C ASP A 202 16.79 -3.50 -13.83
N ALA A 203 16.11 -3.07 -12.74
CA ALA A 203 14.66 -3.02 -12.72
C ALA A 203 14.13 -1.96 -13.70
N LEU A 204 13.12 -2.31 -14.46
CA LEU A 204 12.46 -1.42 -15.41
C LEU A 204 11.70 -0.31 -14.69
N PHE A 205 11.77 0.89 -15.28
CA PHE A 205 11.08 2.07 -14.81
C PHE A 205 10.62 2.87 -16.04
N ASP A 206 9.31 2.80 -16.31
CA ASP A 206 8.70 3.41 -17.48
C ASP A 206 8.40 4.91 -17.25
N PRO A 207 8.42 5.74 -18.30
CA PRO A 207 8.04 7.15 -18.24
C PRO A 207 6.54 7.29 -17.97
N ILE A 208 6.12 8.46 -17.48
CA ILE A 208 4.72 8.86 -17.43
C ILE A 208 4.20 8.99 -18.87
N ARG A 209 2.97 8.61 -19.09
CA ARG A 209 2.32 8.59 -20.42
C ARG A 209 1.70 9.92 -20.78
#